data_ce579e2152aa6026d22998ff1ca7f62b
#
_entry.id   ce579e2152aa6026d22998ff1ca7f62b
#
_cell.length_a   1.000
_cell.length_b   1.000
_cell.length_c   1.000
_cell.angle_alpha   90.00
_cell.angle_beta   90.00
_cell.angle_gamma   90.00
#
_symmetry.space_group_name_H-M   'P 1'
#
loop_
_entity.id
_entity.type
_entity.pdbx_description
1 polymer ?
#
loop_
_entity_poly.entity_id
_entity_poly.type
_entity_poly.pdbx_seq_one_letter_code
_entity_poly.pdbx_strand_id
1 'polypeptide(L)'
;YQIKQIYEEAEQYIIYSVDPVHHATAKRLSVKVILRYKFSWKEIADIAMQIKNHVLLCEVYQNAVSERYYKGRPANIVWCYFGYDEDDMIDSNFIGHTTWVDDTQDKAWWYRKLKNAEIINGVYCEKNSSYEMIKKLMHSEEVDKKDFIEKNREVTAKLISCGEEFIRIYREFINKN
;
A
#
# COMPACT_ATOMS: atom_id res chain seq x y z
N TYR A 1 -15.63 6.11 -13.19
CA TYR A 1 -14.31 5.78 -13.76
C TYR A 1 -14.07 4.29 -13.54
N GLN A 2 -14.00 3.51 -14.60
CA GLN A 2 -13.67 2.10 -14.52
C GLN A 2 -12.19 1.99 -14.17
N ILE A 3 -11.87 1.43 -13.02
CA ILE A 3 -10.53 0.92 -12.71
C ILE A 3 -10.26 -0.15 -13.76
N LYS A 4 -9.29 0.08 -14.62
CA LYS A 4 -8.90 -0.91 -15.62
C LYS A 4 -8.18 -2.03 -14.88
N GLN A 5 -8.88 -3.08 -14.50
CA GLN A 5 -8.26 -4.29 -13.99
C GLN A 5 -7.45 -4.90 -15.14
N ILE A 6 -6.15 -4.89 -14.98
CA ILE A 6 -5.24 -5.55 -15.92
C ILE A 6 -5.01 -6.94 -15.32
N TYR A 7 -5.76 -7.93 -15.81
CA TYR A 7 -5.45 -9.32 -15.50
C TYR A 7 -4.31 -9.76 -16.41
N GLU A 8 -3.10 -9.69 -15.92
CA GLU A 8 -1.98 -10.38 -16.54
C GLU A 8 -1.59 -11.54 -15.65
N GLU A 9 -1.66 -12.74 -16.23
CA GLU A 9 -1.21 -13.98 -15.60
C GLU A 9 0.20 -14.28 -16.08
N ALA A 10 1.17 -14.07 -15.23
CA ALA A 10 2.49 -14.65 -15.36
C ALA A 10 2.54 -16.01 -14.64
N GLU A 11 3.56 -16.82 -14.92
CA GLU A 11 3.78 -18.09 -14.24
C GLU A 11 3.92 -17.95 -12.72
N GLN A 12 4.53 -16.86 -12.27
CA GLN A 12 4.88 -16.61 -10.87
C GLN A 12 3.88 -15.72 -10.12
N TYR A 13 3.10 -14.88 -10.83
CA TYR A 13 2.23 -13.89 -10.21
C TYR A 13 1.03 -13.52 -11.08
N ILE A 14 0.06 -12.89 -10.45
CA ILE A 14 -1.09 -12.26 -11.10
C ILE A 14 -1.09 -10.78 -10.73
N ILE A 15 -1.16 -9.88 -11.70
CA ILE A 15 -1.49 -8.48 -11.44
C ILE A 15 -2.99 -8.37 -11.22
N TYR A 16 -3.38 -8.14 -9.97
CA TYR A 16 -4.78 -8.06 -9.58
C TYR A 16 -5.41 -6.71 -9.94
N SER A 17 -4.70 -5.61 -9.66
CA SER A 17 -5.12 -4.26 -10.06
C SER A 17 -3.94 -3.33 -10.27
N VAL A 18 -4.15 -2.30 -11.11
CA VAL A 18 -3.26 -1.15 -11.27
C VAL A 18 -4.08 0.10 -11.04
N ASP A 19 -3.83 0.77 -9.92
CA ASP A 19 -4.60 1.92 -9.47
C ASP A 19 -3.79 3.21 -9.61
N PRO A 20 -4.39 4.26 -10.18
CA PRO A 20 -3.74 5.57 -10.27
C PRO A 20 -3.75 6.26 -8.90
N VAL A 21 -2.57 6.64 -8.42
CA VAL A 21 -2.38 7.41 -7.18
C VAL A 21 -1.52 8.64 -7.45
N HIS A 22 -1.74 9.27 -8.62
CA HIS A 22 -0.98 10.42 -9.08
C HIS A 22 -1.13 11.61 -8.13
N HIS A 23 -0.02 12.32 -7.91
CA HIS A 23 -0.03 13.50 -7.05
C HIS A 23 1.05 14.50 -7.49
N ALA A 24 0.70 15.77 -7.48
CA ALA A 24 1.59 16.88 -7.85
C ALA A 24 2.26 16.65 -9.22
N THR A 25 3.58 16.53 -9.26
CA THR A 25 4.35 16.36 -10.50
C THR A 25 4.64 14.90 -10.85
N ALA A 26 4.33 13.95 -9.95
CA ALA A 26 4.68 12.55 -10.10
C ALA A 26 3.51 11.69 -10.60
N LYS A 27 3.69 10.97 -11.71
CA LYS A 27 2.81 9.88 -12.12
C LYS A 27 3.12 8.66 -11.26
N ARG A 28 2.14 8.20 -10.47
CA ARG A 28 2.32 7.16 -9.46
C ARG A 28 1.29 6.06 -9.63
N LEU A 29 1.74 4.83 -9.55
CA LEU A 29 0.90 3.64 -9.69
C LEU A 29 0.99 2.78 -8.43
N SER A 30 -0.16 2.29 -7.99
CA SER A 30 -0.31 1.28 -6.95
C SER A 30 -0.76 -0.02 -7.60
N VAL A 31 0.04 -1.07 -7.47
CA VAL A 31 -0.20 -2.37 -8.11
C VAL A 31 -0.44 -3.41 -7.03
N LYS A 32 -1.58 -4.09 -7.06
CA LYS A 32 -1.86 -5.23 -6.20
C LYS A 32 -1.47 -6.51 -6.92
N VAL A 33 -0.74 -7.40 -6.25
CA VAL A 33 -0.11 -8.57 -6.85
C VAL A 33 -0.36 -9.82 -6.02
N ILE A 34 -0.93 -10.84 -6.64
CA ILE A 34 -1.05 -12.18 -6.03
C ILE A 34 0.14 -13.01 -6.45
N LEU A 35 0.93 -13.46 -5.50
CA LEU A 35 2.04 -14.40 -5.72
C LEU A 35 1.51 -15.84 -5.74
N ARG A 36 1.86 -16.62 -6.75
CA ARG A 36 1.42 -18.03 -6.88
C ARG A 36 2.20 -18.96 -5.96
N TYR A 37 3.38 -18.53 -5.49
CA TYR A 37 4.27 -19.31 -4.63
C TYR A 37 4.88 -18.42 -3.54
N LYS A 38 5.48 -19.06 -2.55
CA LYS A 38 6.31 -18.35 -1.55
C LYS A 38 7.68 -18.06 -2.16
N PHE A 39 8.03 -16.79 -2.21
CA PHE A 39 9.29 -16.29 -2.73
C PHE A 39 10.13 -15.63 -1.63
N SER A 40 11.44 -15.65 -1.79
CA SER A 40 12.35 -14.80 -1.02
C SER A 40 12.14 -13.32 -1.39
N TRP A 41 12.54 -12.40 -0.53
CA TRP A 41 12.42 -10.97 -0.82
C TRP A 41 13.30 -10.52 -1.99
N LYS A 42 14.36 -11.24 -2.30
CA LYS A 42 15.15 -11.01 -3.51
C LYS A 42 14.33 -11.33 -4.77
N GLU A 43 13.66 -12.47 -4.80
CA GLU A 43 12.78 -12.84 -5.91
C GLU A 43 11.58 -11.90 -6.03
N ILE A 44 11.00 -11.47 -4.90
CA ILE A 44 9.92 -10.47 -4.88
C ILE A 44 10.39 -9.13 -5.46
N ALA A 45 11.61 -8.69 -5.15
CA ALA A 45 12.20 -7.49 -5.75
C ALA A 45 12.39 -7.63 -7.26
N ASP A 46 12.82 -8.80 -7.73
CA ASP A 46 12.98 -9.09 -9.17
C ASP A 46 11.61 -9.11 -9.88
N ILE A 47 10.58 -9.71 -9.26
CA ILE A 47 9.18 -9.67 -9.72
C ILE A 47 8.67 -8.21 -9.76
N ALA A 48 8.93 -7.43 -8.72
CA ALA A 48 8.53 -6.02 -8.68
C ALA A 48 9.14 -5.22 -9.83
N MET A 49 10.39 -5.50 -10.20
CA MET A 49 11.04 -4.86 -11.34
C MET A 49 10.45 -5.29 -12.69
N GLN A 50 10.03 -6.54 -12.84
CA GLN A 50 9.31 -7.01 -14.02
C GLN A 50 7.96 -6.30 -14.13
N ILE A 51 7.18 -6.27 -13.05
CA ILE A 51 5.89 -5.59 -12.99
C ILE A 51 6.06 -4.09 -13.30
N LYS A 52 7.06 -3.43 -12.68
CA LYS A 52 7.36 -2.02 -12.94
C LYS A 52 7.59 -1.77 -14.43
N ASN A 53 8.40 -2.59 -15.10
CA ASN A 53 8.64 -2.45 -16.53
C ASN A 53 7.37 -2.60 -17.36
N HIS A 54 6.49 -3.52 -16.95
CA HIS A 54 5.22 -3.78 -17.60
C HIS A 54 4.23 -2.61 -17.44
N VAL A 55 4.09 -2.06 -16.23
CA VAL A 55 3.10 -1.00 -15.94
C VAL A 55 3.62 0.41 -16.15
N LEU A 56 4.91 0.59 -16.47
CA LEU A 56 5.57 1.90 -16.54
C LEU A 56 4.81 2.93 -17.40
N LEU A 57 4.22 2.48 -18.51
CA LEU A 57 3.46 3.31 -19.45
C LEU A 57 1.95 3.11 -19.34
N CYS A 58 1.46 2.51 -18.27
CA CYS A 58 0.02 2.33 -18.08
C CYS A 58 -0.73 3.67 -18.10
N GLU A 59 -1.83 3.69 -18.83
CA GLU A 59 -2.70 4.86 -19.03
C GLU A 59 -3.95 4.74 -18.13
N VAL A 60 -3.73 4.79 -16.80
CA VAL A 60 -4.77 4.80 -15.76
C VAL A 60 -4.77 6.13 -15.04
N TYR A 61 -5.95 6.70 -14.75
CA TYR A 61 -6.10 8.04 -14.22
C TYR A 61 -7.24 8.14 -13.21
N GLN A 62 -7.09 8.99 -12.17
CA GLN A 62 -8.15 9.23 -11.19
C GLN A 62 -9.33 10.03 -11.79
N ASN A 63 -9.04 10.94 -12.74
CA ASN A 63 -10.03 11.82 -13.37
C ASN A 63 -9.46 12.44 -14.66
N ALA A 64 -10.29 13.19 -15.39
CA ALA A 64 -9.91 13.84 -16.63
C ALA A 64 -8.78 14.88 -16.49
N VAL A 65 -8.62 15.50 -15.32
CA VAL A 65 -7.52 16.43 -15.07
C VAL A 65 -6.21 15.69 -14.99
N SER A 66 -6.17 14.58 -14.23
CA SER A 66 -4.99 13.72 -14.12
C SER A 66 -4.64 13.06 -15.46
N GLU A 67 -5.64 12.63 -16.25
CA GLU A 67 -5.41 12.16 -17.61
C GLU A 67 -4.71 13.21 -18.47
N ARG A 68 -5.24 14.42 -18.52
CA ARG A 68 -4.65 15.52 -19.33
C ARG A 68 -3.21 15.82 -18.95
N TYR A 69 -2.89 15.72 -17.65
CA TYR A 69 -1.55 16.06 -17.16
C TYR A 69 -0.53 14.93 -17.33
N TYR A 70 -0.93 13.67 -17.12
CA TYR A 70 0.00 12.54 -17.08
C TYR A 70 -0.01 11.65 -18.32
N LYS A 71 -0.91 11.88 -19.27
CA LYS A 71 -1.02 11.09 -20.51
C LYS A 71 0.31 11.04 -21.26
N GLY A 72 0.69 9.84 -21.70
CA GLY A 72 1.94 9.60 -22.45
C GLY A 72 3.21 9.67 -21.61
N ARG A 73 3.13 9.97 -20.31
CA ARG A 73 4.31 10.01 -19.42
C ARG A 73 4.55 8.65 -18.78
N PRO A 74 5.82 8.23 -18.58
CA PRO A 74 6.12 7.07 -17.76
C PRO A 74 5.79 7.36 -16.28
N ALA A 75 5.52 6.30 -15.51
CA ALA A 75 5.38 6.42 -14.08
C ALA A 75 6.72 6.77 -13.43
N ASN A 76 6.68 7.67 -12.44
CA ASN A 76 7.84 8.04 -11.63
C ASN A 76 7.98 7.16 -10.39
N ILE A 77 6.86 6.62 -9.90
CA ILE A 77 6.83 5.76 -8.71
C ILE A 77 5.86 4.60 -8.97
N VAL A 78 6.31 3.40 -8.64
CA VAL A 78 5.49 2.18 -8.68
C VAL A 78 5.57 1.49 -7.32
N TRP A 79 4.43 1.37 -6.67
CA TRP A 79 4.26 0.52 -5.49
C TRP A 79 3.67 -0.82 -5.90
N CYS A 80 4.25 -1.92 -5.45
CA CYS A 80 3.65 -3.24 -5.59
C CYS A 80 3.33 -3.79 -4.20
N TYR A 81 2.07 -4.11 -3.96
CA TYR A 81 1.55 -4.73 -2.74
C TYR A 81 1.34 -6.20 -2.99
N PHE A 82 2.00 -7.06 -2.21
CA PHE A 82 2.03 -8.50 -2.45
C PHE A 82 1.19 -9.26 -1.43
N GLY A 83 0.42 -10.21 -1.89
CA GLY A 83 -0.33 -11.18 -1.11
C GLY A 83 -0.34 -12.55 -1.80
N TYR A 84 -1.03 -13.52 -1.25
CA TYR A 84 -1.07 -14.88 -1.80
C TYR A 84 -2.43 -15.27 -2.38
N ASP A 85 -3.48 -14.51 -2.11
CA ASP A 85 -4.83 -14.79 -2.58
C ASP A 85 -5.68 -13.50 -2.74
N GLU A 86 -6.89 -13.66 -3.21
CA GLU A 86 -7.84 -12.57 -3.43
C GLU A 86 -8.26 -11.88 -2.12
N ASP A 87 -8.37 -12.64 -1.03
CA ASP A 87 -8.73 -12.08 0.27
C ASP A 87 -7.68 -11.09 0.75
N ASP A 88 -6.39 -11.38 0.54
CA ASP A 88 -5.30 -10.43 0.83
C ASP A 88 -5.46 -9.12 0.05
N MET A 89 -5.96 -9.19 -1.19
CA MET A 89 -6.18 -8.01 -2.05
C MET A 89 -7.39 -7.19 -1.58
N ILE A 90 -8.48 -7.87 -1.20
CA ILE A 90 -9.73 -7.25 -0.74
C ILE A 90 -9.53 -6.62 0.63
N ASP A 91 -8.94 -7.37 1.56
CA ASP A 91 -8.73 -6.95 2.95
C ASP A 91 -7.51 -6.03 3.12
N SER A 92 -6.73 -5.85 2.05
CA SER A 92 -5.47 -5.07 2.08
C SER A 92 -4.48 -5.58 3.14
N ASN A 93 -4.47 -6.89 3.38
CA ASN A 93 -3.54 -7.57 4.27
C ASN A 93 -2.37 -8.15 3.47
N PHE A 94 -1.40 -7.34 3.15
CA PHE A 94 -0.26 -7.73 2.32
C PHE A 94 0.90 -8.28 3.16
N ILE A 95 1.67 -9.23 2.58
CA ILE A 95 2.93 -9.72 3.17
C ILE A 95 4.00 -8.64 3.25
N GLY A 96 3.82 -7.59 2.48
CA GLY A 96 4.65 -6.41 2.40
C GLY A 96 4.46 -5.70 1.07
N HIS A 97 5.24 -4.67 0.86
CA HIS A 97 5.22 -3.92 -0.39
C HIS A 97 6.62 -3.57 -0.87
N THR A 98 6.71 -3.23 -2.15
CA THR A 98 7.92 -2.67 -2.73
C THR A 98 7.64 -1.28 -3.28
N THR A 99 8.67 -0.44 -3.30
CA THR A 99 8.62 0.89 -3.90
C THR A 99 9.77 1.04 -4.89
N TRP A 100 9.45 1.24 -6.15
CA TRP A 100 10.41 1.69 -7.15
C TRP A 100 10.20 3.19 -7.40
N VAL A 101 11.29 3.92 -7.52
CA VAL A 101 11.31 5.36 -7.73
C VAL A 101 12.31 5.68 -8.83
N ASP A 102 11.92 6.50 -9.80
CA ASP A 102 12.81 6.95 -10.87
C ASP A 102 13.84 7.99 -10.38
N ASP A 103 14.77 8.35 -11.25
CA ASP A 103 15.85 9.28 -10.90
C ASP A 103 15.41 10.76 -10.84
N THR A 104 14.16 11.08 -11.22
CA THR A 104 13.60 12.43 -11.13
C THR A 104 13.04 12.75 -9.75
N GLN A 105 12.89 11.73 -8.89
CA GLN A 105 12.34 11.85 -7.55
C GLN A 105 13.43 11.67 -6.48
N ASP A 106 13.26 12.30 -5.34
CA ASP A 106 14.19 12.13 -4.21
C ASP A 106 14.00 10.76 -3.55
N LYS A 107 14.88 9.82 -3.87
CA LYS A 107 14.88 8.48 -3.28
C LYS A 107 15.06 8.48 -1.77
N ALA A 108 15.77 9.45 -1.20
CA ALA A 108 15.96 9.56 0.25
C ALA A 108 14.64 9.87 0.97
N TRP A 109 13.72 10.57 0.31
CA TRP A 109 12.37 10.81 0.81
C TRP A 109 11.50 9.55 0.77
N TRP A 110 11.62 8.73 -0.27
CA TRP A 110 10.78 7.55 -0.50
C TRP A 110 11.31 6.29 0.19
N TYR A 111 12.62 6.15 0.36
CA TYR A 111 13.27 4.97 0.92
C TYR A 111 13.59 5.21 2.39
N ARG A 112 12.60 4.98 3.25
CA ARG A 112 12.71 5.20 4.69
C ARG A 112 13.57 4.12 5.34
N LYS A 113 14.38 4.50 6.33
CA LYS A 113 15.18 3.56 7.14
C LYS A 113 14.30 2.94 8.23
N LEU A 114 13.65 1.84 7.93
CA LEU A 114 12.83 1.08 8.88
C LEU A 114 13.49 -0.26 9.19
N LYS A 115 13.21 -0.84 10.38
CA LYS A 115 13.77 -2.14 10.80
C LYS A 115 13.34 -3.31 9.91
N ASN A 116 12.16 -3.22 9.33
CA ASN A 116 11.54 -4.23 8.47
C ASN A 116 11.70 -3.92 6.98
N ALA A 117 12.56 -2.98 6.63
CA ALA A 117 12.77 -2.55 5.25
C ALA A 117 14.24 -2.63 4.83
N GLU A 118 14.45 -2.97 3.57
CA GLU A 118 15.75 -3.03 2.92
C GLU A 118 15.67 -2.65 1.44
N ILE A 119 16.79 -2.25 0.85
CA ILE A 119 16.87 -1.99 -0.59
C ILE A 119 17.51 -3.20 -1.26
N ILE A 120 16.76 -3.85 -2.16
CA ILE A 120 17.19 -5.02 -2.91
C ILE A 120 17.10 -4.68 -4.41
N ASN A 121 18.20 -4.80 -5.14
CA ASN A 121 18.28 -4.54 -6.59
C ASN A 121 17.70 -3.16 -7.00
N GLY A 122 17.90 -2.13 -6.15
CA GLY A 122 17.40 -0.77 -6.40
C GLY A 122 15.93 -0.56 -6.08
N VAL A 123 15.26 -1.56 -5.52
CA VAL A 123 13.86 -1.52 -5.08
C VAL A 123 13.82 -1.50 -3.55
N TYR A 124 13.08 -0.58 -2.98
CA TYR A 124 12.78 -0.56 -1.54
C TYR A 124 11.73 -1.63 -1.24
N CYS A 125 12.04 -2.51 -0.29
CA CYS A 125 11.20 -3.62 0.13
C CYS A 125 10.87 -3.45 1.62
N GLU A 126 9.58 -3.37 1.96
CA GLU A 126 9.10 -3.31 3.34
C GLU A 126 8.24 -4.54 3.66
N LYS A 127 8.64 -5.27 4.70
CA LYS A 127 8.02 -6.52 5.13
C LYS A 127 6.94 -6.25 6.17
N ASN A 128 5.81 -6.94 6.07
CA ASN A 128 4.76 -6.90 7.09
C ASN A 128 4.91 -8.07 8.05
N SER A 129 5.49 -7.83 9.21
CA SER A 129 5.67 -8.86 10.26
C SER A 129 4.35 -9.33 10.90
N SER A 130 3.26 -8.60 10.70
CA SER A 130 1.94 -8.92 11.28
C SER A 130 1.03 -9.69 10.32
N TYR A 131 1.46 -9.92 9.08
CA TYR A 131 0.63 -10.53 8.04
C TYR A 131 -0.06 -11.83 8.47
N GLU A 132 0.72 -12.81 8.95
CA GLU A 132 0.20 -14.12 9.35
C GLU A 132 -0.77 -14.04 10.54
N MET A 133 -0.47 -13.15 11.49
CA MET A 133 -1.33 -12.93 12.65
C MET A 133 -2.68 -12.33 12.23
N ILE A 134 -2.65 -11.30 11.39
CA ILE A 134 -3.85 -10.63 10.88
C ILE A 134 -4.68 -11.61 10.06
N LYS A 135 -4.03 -12.39 9.17
CA LYS A 135 -4.72 -13.38 8.34
C LYS A 135 -5.43 -14.45 9.18
N LYS A 136 -4.79 -14.94 10.23
CA LYS A 136 -5.42 -15.88 11.16
C LYS A 136 -6.61 -15.26 11.88
N LEU A 137 -6.50 -14.01 12.31
CA LEU A 137 -7.61 -13.31 12.98
C LEU A 137 -8.80 -13.08 12.07
N MET A 138 -8.56 -12.74 10.80
CA MET A 138 -9.60 -12.48 9.80
C MET A 138 -10.36 -13.74 9.38
N HIS A 139 -9.67 -14.90 9.36
CA HIS A 139 -10.23 -16.18 8.93
C HIS A 139 -10.53 -17.16 10.07
N SER A 140 -10.33 -16.76 11.34
CA SER A 140 -10.71 -17.61 12.48
C SER A 140 -12.21 -17.56 12.69
N GLU A 141 -12.86 -18.70 12.64
CA GLU A 141 -14.28 -18.85 12.99
C GLU A 141 -14.55 -18.51 14.48
N GLU A 142 -13.51 -18.48 15.32
CA GLU A 142 -13.59 -18.21 16.76
C GLU A 142 -13.58 -16.73 17.13
N VAL A 143 -13.20 -15.83 16.22
CA VAL A 143 -13.34 -14.39 16.46
C VAL A 143 -14.76 -13.99 16.10
N ASP A 144 -15.61 -13.90 17.11
CA ASP A 144 -16.92 -13.28 16.96
C ASP A 144 -16.69 -11.85 16.40
N LYS A 145 -17.06 -11.66 15.11
CA LYS A 145 -16.91 -10.37 14.41
C LYS A 145 -17.55 -9.23 15.21
N LYS A 146 -18.58 -9.54 16.03
CA LYS A 146 -19.19 -8.59 16.97
C LYS A 146 -18.20 -8.15 18.07
N ASP A 147 -17.49 -9.09 18.66
CA ASP A 147 -16.53 -8.83 19.73
C ASP A 147 -15.35 -7.98 19.25
N PHE A 148 -14.87 -8.21 18.03
CA PHE A 148 -13.82 -7.41 17.41
C PHE A 148 -14.31 -5.98 17.08
N ILE A 149 -15.52 -5.84 16.55
CA ILE A 149 -16.12 -4.53 16.25
C ILE A 149 -16.37 -3.77 17.55
N GLU A 150 -16.82 -4.44 18.61
CA GLU A 150 -17.09 -3.83 19.91
C GLU A 150 -15.82 -3.36 20.59
N LYS A 151 -14.76 -4.18 20.60
CA LYS A 151 -13.42 -3.78 21.09
C LYS A 151 -12.81 -2.63 20.31
N ASN A 152 -12.95 -2.62 18.98
CA ASN A 152 -12.50 -1.49 18.18
C ASN A 152 -13.33 -0.21 18.47
N ARG A 153 -14.62 -0.33 18.71
CA ARG A 153 -15.46 0.80 19.14
C ARG A 153 -14.99 1.37 20.49
N GLU A 154 -14.69 0.52 21.47
CA GLU A 154 -14.18 0.95 22.76
C GLU A 154 -12.82 1.66 22.66
N VAL A 155 -11.89 1.12 21.85
CA VAL A 155 -10.58 1.74 21.62
C VAL A 155 -10.75 3.08 20.91
N THR A 156 -11.60 3.16 19.89
CA THR A 156 -11.88 4.38 19.18
C THR A 156 -12.54 5.43 20.08
N ALA A 157 -13.50 5.02 20.90
CA ALA A 157 -14.15 5.91 21.86
C ALA A 157 -13.15 6.46 22.91
N LYS A 158 -12.25 5.62 23.41
CA LYS A 158 -11.16 6.05 24.31
C LYS A 158 -10.21 7.04 23.65
N LEU A 159 -9.83 6.81 22.38
CA LEU A 159 -8.96 7.72 21.64
C LEU A 159 -9.64 9.08 21.38
N ILE A 160 -10.92 9.09 21.05
CA ILE A 160 -11.71 10.32 20.87
C ILE A 160 -11.80 11.08 22.21
N SER A 161 -12.12 10.39 23.29
CA SER A 161 -12.20 10.99 24.64
C SER A 161 -10.86 11.58 25.09
N CYS A 162 -9.73 10.89 24.83
CA CYS A 162 -8.39 11.44 25.08
C CYS A 162 -8.10 12.68 24.23
N GLY A 163 -8.53 12.67 22.98
CA GLY A 163 -8.37 13.82 22.07
C GLY A 163 -9.18 15.04 22.51
N GLU A 164 -10.42 14.84 22.94
CA GLU A 164 -11.29 15.90 23.48
C GLU A 164 -10.73 16.49 24.78
N GLU A 165 -10.21 15.66 25.67
CA GLU A 165 -9.54 16.08 26.91
C GLU A 165 -8.29 16.90 26.62
N PHE A 166 -7.48 16.49 25.66
CA PHE A 166 -6.31 17.23 25.22
C PHE A 166 -6.68 18.61 24.67
N ILE A 167 -7.73 18.71 23.83
CA ILE A 167 -8.21 19.97 23.27
C ILE A 167 -8.74 20.88 24.40
N ARG A 168 -9.42 20.33 25.41
CA ARG A 168 -9.91 21.09 26.54
C ARG A 168 -8.76 21.71 27.35
N ILE A 169 -7.76 20.90 27.70
CA ILE A 169 -6.56 21.35 28.44
C ILE A 169 -5.82 22.44 27.65
N TYR A 170 -5.65 22.26 26.34
CA TYR A 170 -4.97 23.20 25.48
C TYR A 170 -5.70 24.55 25.41
N ARG A 171 -7.02 24.56 25.30
CA ARG A 171 -7.84 25.78 25.33
C ARG A 171 -7.75 26.53 26.67
N GLU A 172 -7.78 25.78 27.79
CA GLU A 172 -7.59 26.38 29.12
C GLU A 172 -6.21 27.01 29.29
N PHE A 173 -5.16 26.40 28.72
CA PHE A 173 -3.81 26.93 28.75
C PHE A 173 -3.69 28.25 27.96
N ILE A 174 -4.26 28.29 26.75
CA ILE A 174 -4.23 29.51 25.91
C ILE A 174 -5.03 30.64 26.54
N ASN A 175 -6.16 30.35 27.20
CA ASN A 175 -7.01 31.39 27.80
C ASN A 175 -6.46 31.94 29.13
N LYS A 176 -5.41 31.31 29.70
CA LYS A 176 -4.74 31.77 30.95
C LYS A 176 -3.47 32.56 30.73
N ASN A 177 -2.99 32.61 29.49
CA ASN A 177 -1.82 33.40 29.06
C ASN A 177 -2.20 34.44 28.02
#